data_2ff162afb998134eace3e4f8ad4c3372
#
_entry.id   2ff162afb998134eace3e4f8ad4c3372
#
_cell.length_a   1.000
_cell.length_b   1.000
_cell.length_c   1.000
_cell.angle_alpha   90.00
_cell.angle_beta   90.00
_cell.angle_gamma   90.00
#
_symmetry.space_group_name_H-M   'P 1'
#
loop_
_entity.id
_entity.type
_entity.pdbx_description
1 polymer ?
#
loop_
_entity_poly.entity_id
_entity_poly.type
_entity_poly.pdbx_seq_one_letter_code
_entity_poly.pdbx_strand_id
1 'polypeptide(L)'
;MKAVVAWRLRGAGLVLFCALALLAGGASAAAPNDPTVERGRYLARAGDCVSCHTGPSNVPFAGGLPMATPFGTIVSSNITPDKAAGIGDYSEAEFARALREGVRRDGKRLYPAMPYPSFAKLSDADMHALYVYFQQGVAASAAKPPPTDLPWPFSMRWLMLGWNMLYLDKGPYQPDSARSAEWNRGAYLVQGLGHCGDCHTPRSLAGGVKAASERQGDSYLAGALLDGWLAQSLRHATRPGAAQWPRDDLVAYLQTGRTAHTAAFGPMSQVVQNSTQYLSREDLGAIATYLQSVGAPAGAPAPTVNPQAAVVAAAAQSPAASKLRAGTVEGAGAMVYLNNCNACHRSSGTGADTVFPALAGNSVINAKDPTSLIRIVLAGSAMPSTEQRPAALAMPGFGWRLTDDDVAGLLSFVRTSWGNQAGPVSPAQVAKVRKALPAAAPAPSPPGRSRP
;
A
#
# COMPACT_ATOMS: atom_id res chain seq x y z
N MET A 1 18.07 -50.89 -74.86
CA MET A 1 18.69 -52.22 -75.03
C MET A 1 19.31 -52.57 -73.62
N LYS A 2 18.91 -53.76 -73.12
CA LYS A 2 19.57 -54.66 -72.17
C LYS A 2 19.82 -54.07 -70.75
N ALA A 3 19.06 -54.40 -69.73
CA ALA A 3 18.88 -55.73 -69.08
C ALA A 3 19.81 -55.87 -67.85
N VAL A 4 19.21 -55.90 -66.63
CA VAL A 4 19.17 -56.96 -65.62
C VAL A 4 20.51 -57.23 -64.92
N VAL A 5 20.56 -57.20 -63.60
CA VAL A 5 20.39 -58.34 -62.67
C VAL A 5 20.54 -57.89 -61.18
N ALA A 6 19.62 -58.37 -60.36
CA ALA A 6 19.62 -58.30 -58.90
C ALA A 6 20.62 -59.24 -58.26
N TRP A 7 21.15 -58.96 -57.08
CA TRP A 7 21.50 -60.01 -56.12
C TRP A 7 21.34 -59.54 -54.66
N ARG A 8 20.67 -60.36 -53.87
CA ARG A 8 20.45 -60.26 -52.48
C ARG A 8 21.67 -60.78 -51.67
N LEU A 9 22.00 -60.14 -50.60
CA LEU A 9 22.62 -60.85 -49.47
C LEU A 9 22.19 -60.21 -48.12
N ARG A 10 21.76 -61.10 -47.26
CA ARG A 10 21.34 -60.85 -45.87
C ARG A 10 22.59 -60.62 -44.97
N GLY A 11 22.56 -59.63 -44.11
CA GLY A 11 23.50 -59.46 -43.03
C GLY A 11 22.78 -58.91 -41.81
N ALA A 12 22.62 -59.78 -40.80
CA ALA A 12 22.06 -59.40 -39.50
C ALA A 12 23.09 -58.55 -38.73
N GLY A 13 22.78 -57.32 -38.42
CA GLY A 13 23.58 -56.45 -37.57
C GLY A 13 22.81 -56.11 -36.30
N LEU A 14 23.32 -56.61 -35.19
CA LEU A 14 22.83 -56.39 -33.84
C LEU A 14 22.93 -54.90 -33.48
N VAL A 15 21.81 -54.19 -33.28
CA VAL A 15 21.80 -52.81 -32.84
C VAL A 15 21.68 -52.84 -31.30
N LEU A 16 22.77 -52.52 -30.64
CA LEU A 16 22.86 -52.34 -29.20
C LEU A 16 22.23 -51.00 -28.83
N PHE A 17 21.00 -50.98 -28.30
CA PHE A 17 20.36 -49.79 -27.77
C PHE A 17 20.96 -49.45 -26.39
N CYS A 18 21.89 -48.50 -26.34
CA CYS A 18 22.26 -47.82 -25.11
C CYS A 18 21.13 -46.88 -24.69
N ALA A 19 20.27 -47.32 -23.76
CA ALA A 19 19.34 -46.46 -23.07
C ALA A 19 20.10 -45.57 -22.09
N LEU A 20 20.51 -44.38 -22.52
CA LEU A 20 20.88 -43.29 -21.60
C LEU A 20 19.62 -42.79 -20.91
N ALA A 21 19.38 -43.24 -19.70
CA ALA A 21 18.37 -42.61 -18.80
C ALA A 21 18.89 -41.25 -18.39
N LEU A 22 18.49 -40.21 -19.10
CA LEU A 22 18.59 -38.83 -18.65
C LEU A 22 17.63 -38.62 -17.46
N LEU A 23 18.19 -38.69 -16.24
CA LEU A 23 17.55 -38.17 -15.06
C LEU A 23 17.50 -36.64 -15.18
N ALA A 24 16.56 -36.13 -15.97
CA ALA A 24 16.15 -34.76 -15.90
C ALA A 24 15.37 -34.62 -14.60
N GLY A 25 16.03 -34.08 -13.57
CA GLY A 25 15.37 -33.54 -12.39
C GLY A 25 14.46 -32.38 -12.85
N GLY A 26 13.25 -32.70 -13.28
CA GLY A 26 12.24 -31.72 -13.61
C GLY A 26 11.85 -31.01 -12.33
N ALA A 27 12.15 -29.72 -12.24
CA ALA A 27 11.40 -28.84 -11.35
C ALA A 27 9.93 -29.01 -11.74
N SER A 28 9.16 -29.68 -10.89
CA SER A 28 7.73 -29.88 -11.09
C SER A 28 7.09 -28.49 -11.03
N ALA A 29 6.80 -27.92 -12.18
CA ALA A 29 5.88 -26.77 -12.21
C ALA A 29 4.57 -27.26 -11.58
N ALA A 30 4.08 -26.53 -10.58
CA ALA A 30 2.80 -26.84 -9.96
C ALA A 30 1.74 -26.97 -11.05
N ALA A 31 0.84 -27.95 -10.88
CA ALA A 31 -0.29 -28.10 -11.77
C ALA A 31 -1.07 -26.76 -11.83
N PRO A 32 -1.53 -26.31 -12.98
CA PRO A 32 -2.41 -25.17 -13.04
C PRO A 32 -3.64 -25.49 -12.17
N ASN A 33 -3.85 -24.73 -11.07
CA ASN A 33 -4.88 -24.86 -10.04
C ASN A 33 -4.51 -25.67 -8.76
N ASP A 34 -3.25 -25.71 -8.35
CA ASP A 34 -2.95 -26.18 -7.00
C ASP A 34 -3.57 -25.23 -5.95
N PRO A 35 -4.51 -25.69 -5.10
CA PRO A 35 -5.21 -24.84 -4.15
C PRO A 35 -4.25 -24.19 -3.12
N THR A 36 -3.12 -24.81 -2.82
CA THR A 36 -2.11 -24.28 -1.90
C THR A 36 -1.38 -23.12 -2.55
N VAL A 37 -1.02 -23.25 -3.83
CA VAL A 37 -0.43 -22.14 -4.62
C VAL A 37 -1.38 -20.96 -4.73
N GLU A 38 -2.67 -21.22 -5.01
CA GLU A 38 -3.67 -20.14 -5.10
C GLU A 38 -3.92 -19.48 -3.75
N ARG A 39 -3.95 -20.26 -2.65
CA ARG A 39 -4.01 -19.70 -1.31
C ARG A 39 -2.79 -18.82 -1.03
N GLY A 40 -1.60 -19.29 -1.35
CA GLY A 40 -0.35 -18.53 -1.18
C GLY A 40 -0.33 -17.26 -2.03
N ARG A 41 -0.83 -17.31 -3.27
CA ARG A 41 -1.00 -16.14 -4.15
C ARG A 41 -1.91 -15.09 -3.50
N TYR A 42 -3.06 -15.52 -2.98
CA TYR A 42 -3.99 -14.65 -2.27
C TYR A 42 -3.34 -13.98 -1.06
N LEU A 43 -2.59 -14.75 -0.26
CA LEU A 43 -1.90 -14.24 0.92
C LEU A 43 -0.76 -13.28 0.56
N ALA A 44 0.01 -13.56 -0.50
CA ALA A 44 1.05 -12.66 -0.98
C ALA A 44 0.49 -11.32 -1.48
N ARG A 45 -0.72 -11.33 -2.07
CA ARG A 45 -1.47 -10.10 -2.40
C ARG A 45 -1.94 -9.39 -1.13
N ALA A 46 -2.53 -10.12 -0.18
CA ALA A 46 -2.95 -9.54 1.10
C ALA A 46 -1.78 -8.89 1.86
N GLY A 47 -0.58 -9.45 1.76
CA GLY A 47 0.65 -8.94 2.36
C GLY A 47 1.35 -7.87 1.54
N ASP A 48 0.82 -7.49 0.38
CA ASP A 48 1.40 -6.49 -0.54
C ASP A 48 2.89 -6.72 -0.86
N CYS A 49 3.31 -7.98 -0.93
CA CYS A 49 4.70 -8.35 -1.10
C CYS A 49 5.31 -7.75 -2.37
N VAL A 50 4.49 -7.64 -3.43
CA VAL A 50 4.91 -7.13 -4.74
C VAL A 50 5.32 -5.66 -4.69
N SER A 51 4.68 -4.84 -3.86
CA SER A 51 4.97 -3.40 -3.76
C SER A 51 6.39 -3.10 -3.30
N CYS A 52 6.90 -3.87 -2.35
CA CYS A 52 8.28 -3.72 -1.87
C CYS A 52 9.27 -4.55 -2.68
N HIS A 53 8.89 -5.75 -3.11
CA HIS A 53 9.81 -6.68 -3.78
C HIS A 53 9.81 -6.56 -5.31
N THR A 54 9.26 -5.48 -5.88
CA THR A 54 9.40 -5.13 -7.30
C THR A 54 10.13 -3.79 -7.41
N GLY A 55 11.35 -3.85 -7.95
CA GLY A 55 12.20 -2.68 -8.11
C GLY A 55 12.02 -2.00 -9.48
N PRO A 56 12.94 -1.09 -9.85
CA PRO A 56 12.88 -0.34 -11.11
C PRO A 56 12.86 -1.19 -12.39
N SER A 57 13.28 -2.46 -12.31
CA SER A 57 13.20 -3.41 -13.42
C SER A 57 11.77 -3.85 -13.76
N ASN A 58 10.78 -3.56 -12.91
CA ASN A 58 9.39 -4.03 -13.01
C ASN A 58 9.21 -5.56 -13.09
N VAL A 59 10.22 -6.33 -12.69
CA VAL A 59 10.10 -7.79 -12.59
C VAL A 59 9.51 -8.10 -11.21
N PRO A 60 8.29 -8.68 -11.15
CA PRO A 60 7.64 -8.97 -9.87
C PRO A 60 8.52 -9.84 -8.96
N PHE A 61 8.62 -9.46 -7.70
CA PHE A 61 9.37 -10.15 -6.65
C PHE A 61 10.90 -10.23 -6.84
N ALA A 62 11.46 -9.63 -7.90
CA ALA A 62 12.91 -9.63 -8.13
C ALA A 62 13.68 -8.64 -7.23
N GLY A 63 12.99 -7.87 -6.40
CA GLY A 63 13.59 -6.92 -5.47
C GLY A 63 14.20 -5.69 -6.14
N GLY A 64 15.05 -4.98 -5.40
CA GLY A 64 15.78 -3.83 -5.92
C GLY A 64 15.10 -2.48 -5.66
N LEU A 65 13.97 -2.44 -4.94
CA LEU A 65 13.34 -1.18 -4.57
C LEU A 65 14.16 -0.48 -3.45
N PRO A 66 14.68 0.73 -3.67
CA PRO A 66 15.30 1.51 -2.62
C PRO A 66 14.23 2.17 -1.75
N MET A 67 14.29 1.92 -0.46
CA MET A 67 13.39 2.50 0.56
C MET A 67 14.21 3.43 1.45
N ALA A 68 13.95 4.73 1.35
CA ALA A 68 14.58 5.71 2.23
C ALA A 68 14.02 5.58 3.65
N THR A 69 14.89 5.59 4.64
CA THR A 69 14.53 5.59 6.06
C THR A 69 15.35 6.65 6.81
N PRO A 70 14.96 7.05 8.03
CA PRO A 70 15.79 7.93 8.86
C PRO A 70 17.19 7.37 9.16
N PHE A 71 17.39 6.08 8.94
CA PHE A 71 18.64 5.37 9.25
C PHE A 71 19.51 5.12 8.00
N GLY A 72 19.02 5.49 6.81
CA GLY A 72 19.65 5.26 5.52
C GLY A 72 18.73 4.50 4.56
N THR A 73 19.23 4.15 3.39
CA THR A 73 18.44 3.45 2.35
C THR A 73 18.53 1.94 2.50
N ILE A 74 17.37 1.30 2.61
CA ILE A 74 17.23 -0.15 2.60
C ILE A 74 16.79 -0.58 1.20
N VAL A 75 17.41 -1.62 0.66
CA VAL A 75 17.06 -2.17 -0.65
C VAL A 75 16.36 -3.51 -0.46
N SER A 76 15.21 -3.71 -1.11
CA SER A 76 14.45 -4.95 -1.04
C SER A 76 15.18 -6.09 -1.75
N SER A 77 15.10 -7.30 -1.19
CA SER A 77 15.74 -8.50 -1.74
C SER A 77 14.89 -9.14 -2.83
N ASN A 78 15.54 -9.92 -3.70
CA ASN A 78 14.88 -10.86 -4.60
C ASN A 78 14.27 -12.00 -3.75
N ILE A 79 12.97 -12.23 -3.89
CA ILE A 79 12.22 -13.30 -3.23
C ILE A 79 11.59 -14.28 -4.24
N THR A 80 12.10 -14.31 -5.48
CA THR A 80 11.74 -15.33 -6.47
C THR A 80 12.41 -16.67 -6.15
N PRO A 81 11.95 -17.81 -6.73
CA PRO A 81 12.55 -19.13 -6.50
C PRO A 81 13.88 -19.35 -7.24
N ASP A 82 14.59 -18.28 -7.61
CA ASP A 82 15.95 -18.41 -8.12
C ASP A 82 16.89 -18.84 -6.98
N LYS A 83 17.68 -19.91 -7.22
CA LYS A 83 18.55 -20.48 -6.19
C LYS A 83 19.76 -19.60 -5.86
N ALA A 84 20.29 -18.88 -6.85
CA ALA A 84 21.49 -18.08 -6.68
C ALA A 84 21.22 -16.64 -6.22
N ALA A 85 20.11 -16.04 -6.68
CA ALA A 85 19.80 -14.64 -6.45
C ALA A 85 18.58 -14.42 -5.52
N GLY A 86 17.71 -15.41 -5.40
CA GLY A 86 16.45 -15.36 -4.65
C GLY A 86 16.40 -16.27 -3.44
N ILE A 87 15.24 -16.87 -3.21
CA ILE A 87 14.95 -17.75 -2.08
C ILE A 87 14.74 -19.22 -2.49
N GLY A 88 15.15 -19.62 -3.71
CA GLY A 88 14.92 -20.95 -4.24
C GLY A 88 15.55 -22.09 -3.44
N ASP A 89 16.61 -21.79 -2.65
CA ASP A 89 17.26 -22.75 -1.77
C ASP A 89 16.78 -22.69 -0.31
N TYR A 90 15.80 -21.84 0.01
CA TYR A 90 15.24 -21.79 1.37
C TYR A 90 14.41 -23.05 1.65
N SER A 91 14.65 -23.70 2.77
CA SER A 91 13.66 -24.61 3.36
C SER A 91 12.46 -23.82 3.89
N GLU A 92 11.34 -24.50 4.09
CA GLU A 92 10.14 -23.89 4.67
C GLU A 92 10.43 -23.29 6.07
N ALA A 93 11.22 -23.98 6.89
CA ALA A 93 11.63 -23.50 8.20
C ALA A 93 12.48 -22.21 8.12
N GLU A 94 13.37 -22.09 7.14
CA GLU A 94 14.17 -20.88 6.92
C GLU A 94 13.32 -19.73 6.39
N PHE A 95 12.36 -20.02 5.51
CA PHE A 95 11.38 -19.06 5.04
C PHE A 95 10.52 -18.53 6.20
N ALA A 96 9.95 -19.43 7.00
CA ALA A 96 9.16 -19.05 8.17
C ALA A 96 9.97 -18.22 9.17
N ARG A 97 11.23 -18.57 9.42
CA ARG A 97 12.14 -17.83 10.29
C ARG A 97 12.42 -16.42 9.76
N ALA A 98 12.56 -16.27 8.45
CA ALA A 98 12.75 -14.95 7.83
C ALA A 98 11.51 -14.06 8.00
N LEU A 99 10.32 -14.61 7.82
CA LEU A 99 9.06 -13.86 7.93
C LEU A 99 8.62 -13.59 9.39
N ARG A 100 8.92 -14.51 10.32
CA ARG A 100 8.46 -14.40 11.71
C ARG A 100 9.49 -13.76 12.65
N GLU A 101 10.77 -13.96 12.39
CA GLU A 101 11.84 -13.54 13.31
C GLU A 101 12.79 -12.51 12.69
N GLY A 102 12.63 -12.24 11.40
CA GLY A 102 13.54 -11.38 10.66
C GLY A 102 14.95 -11.97 10.56
N VAL A 103 15.10 -13.29 10.38
CA VAL A 103 16.40 -13.98 10.30
C VAL A 103 16.52 -14.73 8.97
N ARG A 104 17.45 -14.31 8.14
CA ARG A 104 17.75 -14.93 6.84
C ARG A 104 18.38 -16.31 6.99
N ARG A 105 18.42 -17.08 5.89
CA ARG A 105 19.11 -18.39 5.80
C ARG A 105 20.56 -18.32 6.24
N ASP A 106 21.28 -17.24 5.86
CA ASP A 106 22.68 -17.01 6.26
C ASP A 106 22.87 -16.53 7.71
N GLY A 107 21.80 -16.52 8.52
CA GLY A 107 21.79 -16.08 9.92
C GLY A 107 21.77 -14.57 10.11
N LYS A 108 21.91 -13.78 9.05
CA LYS A 108 21.86 -12.31 9.15
C LYS A 108 20.44 -11.83 9.47
N ARG A 109 20.34 -10.82 10.32
CA ARG A 109 19.05 -10.22 10.66
C ARG A 109 18.57 -9.25 9.60
N LEU A 110 17.28 -9.27 9.35
CA LEU A 110 16.59 -8.30 8.50
C LEU A 110 16.39 -7.00 9.27
N TYR A 111 16.27 -5.90 8.52
CA TYR A 111 15.80 -4.64 9.06
C TYR A 111 14.27 -4.61 9.04
N PRO A 112 13.61 -3.97 10.03
CA PRO A 112 12.16 -3.96 10.15
C PRO A 112 11.43 -3.04 9.15
N ALA A 113 12.11 -2.66 8.06
CA ALA A 113 11.43 -2.20 6.84
C ALA A 113 10.64 -3.33 6.18
N MET A 114 11.10 -4.59 6.32
CA MET A 114 10.25 -5.74 6.13
C MET A 114 9.39 -5.94 7.38
N PRO A 115 8.06 -5.97 7.29
CA PRO A 115 7.17 -5.97 8.47
C PRO A 115 7.06 -7.35 9.14
N TYR A 116 8.21 -8.01 9.41
CA TYR A 116 8.23 -9.32 10.05
C TYR A 116 7.57 -9.34 11.46
N PRO A 117 7.51 -8.24 12.24
CA PRO A 117 6.72 -8.27 13.47
C PRO A 117 5.22 -8.50 13.22
N SER A 118 4.69 -7.99 12.12
CA SER A 118 3.31 -8.27 11.70
C SER A 118 3.18 -9.69 11.13
N PHE A 119 4.14 -10.12 10.29
CA PHE A 119 4.13 -11.48 9.72
C PHE A 119 4.35 -12.58 10.75
N ALA A 120 4.91 -12.28 11.93
CA ALA A 120 4.96 -13.21 13.05
C ALA A 120 3.57 -13.72 13.50
N LYS A 121 2.51 -12.96 13.21
CA LYS A 121 1.11 -13.30 13.51
C LYS A 121 0.52 -14.37 12.58
N LEU A 122 1.18 -14.73 11.47
CA LEU A 122 0.65 -15.70 10.52
C LEU A 122 0.55 -17.10 11.12
N SER A 123 -0.55 -17.80 10.79
CA SER A 123 -0.70 -19.22 11.10
C SER A 123 0.31 -20.08 10.34
N ASP A 124 0.56 -21.30 10.82
CA ASP A 124 1.46 -22.22 10.12
C ASP A 124 0.91 -22.63 8.74
N ALA A 125 -0.40 -22.79 8.63
CA ALA A 125 -1.04 -23.11 7.35
C ALA A 125 -0.88 -21.99 6.31
N ASP A 126 -1.03 -20.72 6.72
CA ASP A 126 -0.83 -19.59 5.81
C ASP A 126 0.65 -19.37 5.48
N MET A 127 1.56 -19.66 6.42
CA MET A 127 3.00 -19.64 6.17
C MET A 127 3.41 -20.72 5.16
N HIS A 128 2.88 -21.93 5.29
CA HIS A 128 3.08 -23.03 4.33
C HIS A 128 2.59 -22.63 2.93
N ALA A 129 1.39 -22.10 2.82
CA ALA A 129 0.82 -21.69 1.54
C ALA A 129 1.65 -20.58 0.86
N LEU A 130 2.14 -19.60 1.63
CA LEU A 130 3.06 -18.57 1.12
C LEU A 130 4.37 -19.19 0.61
N TYR A 131 4.98 -20.10 1.37
CA TYR A 131 6.19 -20.79 0.97
C TYR A 131 6.00 -21.54 -0.35
N VAL A 132 4.93 -22.34 -0.46
CA VAL A 132 4.61 -23.10 -1.68
C VAL A 132 4.41 -22.15 -2.87
N TYR A 133 3.69 -21.04 -2.68
CA TYR A 133 3.51 -20.04 -3.73
C TYR A 133 4.83 -19.43 -4.20
N PHE A 134 5.71 -19.01 -3.30
CA PHE A 134 6.98 -18.42 -3.69
C PHE A 134 7.94 -19.42 -4.32
N GLN A 135 7.84 -20.71 -3.99
CA GLN A 135 8.66 -21.76 -4.60
C GLN A 135 8.13 -22.26 -5.95
N GLN A 136 6.80 -22.23 -6.16
CA GLN A 136 6.18 -22.90 -7.32
C GLN A 136 5.31 -21.98 -8.17
N GLY A 137 4.74 -20.95 -7.61
CA GLY A 137 3.78 -20.04 -8.27
C GLY A 137 4.39 -18.72 -8.79
N VAL A 138 5.69 -18.49 -8.53
CA VAL A 138 6.41 -17.28 -8.95
C VAL A 138 7.49 -17.65 -9.97
N ALA A 139 7.62 -16.85 -11.03
CA ALA A 139 8.70 -17.04 -12.01
C ALA A 139 10.08 -16.69 -11.39
N ALA A 140 11.07 -17.54 -11.60
CA ALA A 140 12.44 -17.30 -11.15
C ALA A 140 13.06 -16.09 -11.87
N SER A 141 13.84 -15.28 -11.16
CA SER A 141 14.59 -14.14 -11.70
C SER A 141 16.00 -14.14 -11.16
N ALA A 142 16.98 -14.13 -12.05
CA ALA A 142 18.40 -14.04 -11.69
C ALA A 142 18.85 -12.62 -11.30
N ALA A 143 17.92 -11.67 -11.13
CA ALA A 143 18.23 -10.30 -10.73
C ALA A 143 18.90 -10.28 -9.36
N LYS A 144 20.02 -9.56 -9.26
CA LYS A 144 20.81 -9.38 -8.03
C LYS A 144 20.69 -7.92 -7.57
N PRO A 145 19.71 -7.60 -6.70
CA PRO A 145 19.61 -6.26 -6.12
C PRO A 145 20.91 -5.84 -5.43
N PRO A 146 21.25 -4.54 -5.45
CA PRO A 146 22.37 -4.05 -4.68
C PRO A 146 22.16 -4.33 -3.17
N PRO A 147 23.21 -4.58 -2.41
CA PRO A 147 23.09 -4.81 -0.97
C PRO A 147 22.60 -3.55 -0.27
N THR A 148 21.83 -3.72 0.80
CA THR A 148 21.55 -2.63 1.74
C THR A 148 22.84 -2.23 2.42
N ASP A 149 23.22 -0.96 2.29
CA ASP A 149 24.38 -0.36 2.93
C ASP A 149 23.92 0.81 3.80
N LEU A 150 23.87 0.59 5.12
CA LEU A 150 23.50 1.59 6.10
C LEU A 150 24.76 2.14 6.77
N PRO A 151 24.77 3.44 7.13
CA PRO A 151 25.88 4.06 7.84
C PRO A 151 26.04 3.42 9.24
N TRP A 152 27.28 3.45 9.75
CA TRP A 152 27.52 3.10 11.14
C TRP A 152 26.75 4.04 12.08
N PRO A 153 26.12 3.57 13.17
CA PRO A 153 26.09 2.18 13.72
C PRO A 153 24.98 1.29 13.14
N PHE A 154 24.12 1.79 12.25
CA PHE A 154 22.94 1.08 11.75
C PHE A 154 23.29 -0.10 10.81
N SER A 155 24.51 -0.17 10.29
CA SER A 155 25.04 -1.34 9.57
C SER A 155 25.24 -2.57 10.46
N MET A 156 25.32 -2.39 11.79
CA MET A 156 25.51 -3.51 12.74
C MET A 156 24.22 -4.29 12.95
N ARG A 157 23.99 -5.31 12.12
CA ARG A 157 22.74 -6.11 12.11
C ARG A 157 22.45 -6.83 13.43
N TRP A 158 23.45 -7.08 14.28
CA TRP A 158 23.23 -7.67 15.60
C TRP A 158 22.42 -6.76 16.54
N LEU A 159 22.40 -5.45 16.32
CA LEU A 159 21.54 -4.52 17.06
C LEU A 159 20.06 -4.88 16.94
N MET A 160 19.67 -5.58 15.86
CA MET A 160 18.31 -6.06 15.69
C MET A 160 17.91 -7.14 16.71
N LEU A 161 18.85 -7.73 17.46
CA LEU A 161 18.54 -8.57 18.63
C LEU A 161 17.80 -7.75 19.70
N GLY A 162 18.41 -6.63 20.12
CA GLY A 162 17.82 -5.74 21.12
C GLY A 162 16.52 -5.10 20.60
N TRP A 163 16.49 -4.73 19.31
CA TRP A 163 15.28 -4.19 18.70
C TRP A 163 14.13 -5.22 18.71
N ASN A 164 14.39 -6.48 18.37
CA ASN A 164 13.39 -7.55 18.41
C ASN A 164 12.89 -7.83 19.84
N MET A 165 13.74 -7.69 20.87
CA MET A 165 13.28 -7.82 22.26
C MET A 165 12.24 -6.76 22.65
N LEU A 166 12.28 -5.59 22.02
CA LEU A 166 11.39 -4.47 22.32
C LEU A 166 10.12 -4.45 21.47
N TYR A 167 10.18 -4.94 20.22
CA TYR A 167 9.13 -4.70 19.22
C TYR A 167 8.60 -5.96 18.53
N LEU A 168 9.17 -7.13 18.76
CA LEU A 168 8.73 -8.38 18.16
C LEU A 168 7.89 -9.19 19.15
N ASP A 169 6.58 -9.18 18.99
CA ASP A 169 5.67 -10.13 19.61
C ASP A 169 5.75 -11.47 18.87
N LYS A 170 6.29 -12.48 19.51
CA LYS A 170 6.47 -13.80 18.91
C LYS A 170 5.19 -14.61 18.92
N GLY A 171 5.02 -15.40 17.87
CA GLY A 171 3.97 -16.40 17.72
C GLY A 171 2.76 -15.92 16.93
N PRO A 172 1.96 -16.88 16.42
CA PRO A 172 0.80 -16.60 15.61
C PRO A 172 -0.30 -15.87 16.38
N TYR A 173 -1.16 -15.18 15.63
CA TYR A 173 -2.34 -14.53 16.17
C TYR A 173 -3.20 -15.52 16.97
N GLN A 174 -3.61 -15.09 18.15
CA GLN A 174 -4.50 -15.87 19.01
C GLN A 174 -5.89 -15.26 18.94
N PRO A 175 -6.90 -16.00 18.44
CA PRO A 175 -8.27 -15.52 18.39
C PRO A 175 -8.80 -15.14 19.78
N ASP A 176 -9.56 -14.08 19.84
CA ASP A 176 -10.30 -13.67 21.02
C ASP A 176 -11.64 -14.42 21.06
N SER A 177 -11.80 -15.33 22.03
CA SER A 177 -13.02 -16.13 22.18
C SER A 177 -14.27 -15.31 22.55
N ALA A 178 -14.10 -14.08 23.04
CA ALA A 178 -15.20 -13.16 23.33
C ALA A 178 -15.68 -12.39 22.08
N ARG A 179 -15.02 -12.55 20.93
CA ARG A 179 -15.32 -11.88 19.67
C ARG A 179 -15.82 -12.86 18.63
N SER A 180 -16.54 -12.34 17.63
CA SER A 180 -17.01 -13.15 16.50
C SER A 180 -15.85 -13.67 15.65
N ALA A 181 -16.09 -14.72 14.87
CA ALA A 181 -15.13 -15.24 13.90
C ALA A 181 -14.77 -14.19 12.84
N GLU A 182 -15.73 -13.39 12.37
CA GLU A 182 -15.51 -12.28 11.44
C GLU A 182 -14.57 -11.22 12.04
N TRP A 183 -14.81 -10.81 13.28
CA TRP A 183 -13.94 -9.87 13.97
C TRP A 183 -12.50 -10.41 14.09
N ASN A 184 -12.36 -11.66 14.52
CA ASN A 184 -11.04 -12.32 14.63
C ASN A 184 -10.34 -12.43 13.29
N ARG A 185 -11.07 -12.70 12.21
CA ARG A 185 -10.51 -12.70 10.85
C ARG A 185 -10.03 -11.32 10.45
N GLY A 186 -10.78 -10.26 10.74
CA GLY A 186 -10.35 -8.87 10.51
C GLY A 186 -9.12 -8.50 11.31
N ALA A 187 -9.08 -8.84 12.60
CA ALA A 187 -7.91 -8.61 13.45
C ALA A 187 -6.66 -9.33 12.92
N TYR A 188 -6.80 -10.59 12.53
CA TYR A 188 -5.73 -11.37 11.91
C TYR A 188 -5.16 -10.72 10.65
N LEU A 189 -6.03 -10.23 9.76
CA LEU A 189 -5.61 -9.57 8.52
C LEU A 189 -4.94 -8.22 8.80
N VAL A 190 -5.52 -7.38 9.65
CA VAL A 190 -5.03 -6.03 9.93
C VAL A 190 -3.71 -6.03 10.71
N GLN A 191 -3.58 -6.91 11.70
CA GLN A 191 -2.37 -7.05 12.52
C GLN A 191 -1.28 -7.89 11.85
N GLY A 192 -1.67 -8.83 10.98
CA GLY A 192 -0.79 -9.75 10.26
C GLY A 192 -0.44 -9.25 8.86
N LEU A 193 -0.92 -9.96 7.83
CA LEU A 193 -0.53 -9.70 6.43
C LEU A 193 -0.79 -8.29 5.95
N GLY A 194 -1.93 -7.70 6.29
CA GLY A 194 -2.24 -6.32 5.90
C GLY A 194 -1.36 -5.27 6.55
N HIS A 195 -0.67 -5.61 7.64
CA HIS A 195 0.26 -4.77 8.42
C HIS A 195 -0.12 -3.27 8.48
N CYS A 196 -1.42 -2.99 8.61
CA CYS A 196 -1.96 -1.63 8.57
C CYS A 196 -1.33 -0.72 9.64
N GLY A 197 -0.95 -1.32 10.79
CA GLY A 197 -0.25 -0.64 11.88
C GLY A 197 1.10 -0.04 11.49
N ASP A 198 1.78 -0.56 10.47
CA ASP A 198 3.10 -0.05 10.07
C ASP A 198 3.04 1.37 9.50
N CYS A 199 1.92 1.76 8.89
CA CYS A 199 1.68 3.13 8.44
C CYS A 199 0.76 3.90 9.38
N HIS A 200 -0.24 3.24 9.99
CA HIS A 200 -1.30 3.91 10.75
C HIS A 200 -1.05 3.96 12.26
N THR A 201 0.08 3.48 12.77
CA THR A 201 0.47 3.59 14.19
C THR A 201 1.72 4.46 14.35
N PRO A 202 1.77 5.39 15.30
CA PRO A 202 2.95 6.19 15.54
C PRO A 202 4.17 5.32 15.87
N ARG A 203 5.35 5.76 15.41
CA ARG A 203 6.61 5.07 15.67
C ARG A 203 7.37 5.68 16.83
N SER A 204 8.20 4.87 17.46
CA SER A 204 9.21 5.29 18.44
C SER A 204 10.43 5.88 17.72
N LEU A 205 11.37 6.45 18.48
CA LEU A 205 12.65 6.92 17.94
C LEU A 205 13.51 5.80 17.35
N ALA A 206 13.32 4.55 17.79
CA ALA A 206 13.99 3.38 17.24
C ALA A 206 13.27 2.79 16.00
N GLY A 207 12.26 3.48 15.48
CA GLY A 207 11.54 3.10 14.27
C GLY A 207 10.47 2.01 14.46
N GLY A 208 10.36 1.37 15.63
CA GLY A 208 9.31 0.40 15.93
C GLY A 208 7.95 1.07 16.16
N VAL A 209 6.85 0.41 15.81
CA VAL A 209 5.50 0.88 16.13
C VAL A 209 5.27 0.92 17.64
N LYS A 210 4.54 1.93 18.13
CA LYS A 210 4.28 2.08 19.57
C LYS A 210 3.30 1.07 20.13
N ALA A 211 2.49 0.45 19.27
CA ALA A 211 1.56 -0.61 19.62
C ALA A 211 1.33 -1.50 18.39
N ALA A 212 1.33 -2.81 18.57
CA ALA A 212 1.13 -3.81 17.51
C ALA A 212 -0.30 -4.36 17.46
N SER A 213 -1.13 -4.04 18.46
CA SER A 213 -2.53 -4.43 18.53
C SER A 213 -3.35 -3.46 19.40
N GLU A 214 -4.68 -3.54 19.32
CA GLU A 214 -5.61 -2.78 20.15
C GLU A 214 -5.42 -3.06 21.67
N ARG A 215 -4.85 -4.21 22.02
CA ARG A 215 -4.58 -4.59 23.43
C ARG A 215 -3.41 -3.82 24.04
N GLN A 216 -2.56 -3.22 23.21
CA GLN A 216 -1.37 -2.47 23.65
C GLN A 216 -1.63 -0.97 23.80
N GLY A 217 -2.88 -0.54 23.69
CA GLY A 217 -3.31 0.81 24.04
C GLY A 217 -3.66 1.71 22.87
N ASP A 218 -3.86 2.99 23.18
CA ASP A 218 -4.47 3.97 22.28
C ASP A 218 -3.56 4.45 21.15
N SER A 219 -2.28 4.11 21.15
CA SER A 219 -1.38 4.41 20.04
C SER A 219 -1.64 3.54 18.81
N TYR A 220 -2.25 2.35 18.99
CA TYR A 220 -2.53 1.45 17.88
C TYR A 220 -3.51 2.06 16.90
N LEU A 221 -3.12 2.13 15.62
CA LEU A 221 -3.90 2.74 14.53
C LEU A 221 -4.32 4.21 14.75
N ALA A 222 -3.58 4.95 15.59
CA ALA A 222 -3.90 6.35 15.91
C ALA A 222 -3.47 7.36 14.83
N GLY A 223 -2.92 6.86 13.72
CA GLY A 223 -2.36 7.67 12.64
C GLY A 223 -0.90 8.03 12.86
N ALA A 224 -0.17 8.24 11.77
CA ALA A 224 1.25 8.63 11.81
C ALA A 224 1.66 9.41 10.57
N LEU A 225 2.69 10.24 10.71
CA LEU A 225 3.39 10.84 9.57
C LEU A 225 4.55 9.92 9.17
N LEU A 226 4.52 9.43 7.94
CA LEU A 226 5.55 8.55 7.38
C LEU A 226 5.92 9.02 5.96
N ASP A 227 7.20 9.24 5.70
CA ASP A 227 7.73 9.67 4.40
C ASP A 227 7.02 10.90 3.79
N GLY A 228 6.63 11.84 4.65
CA GLY A 228 5.91 13.04 4.24
C GLY A 228 4.45 12.81 3.88
N TRP A 229 3.87 11.65 4.24
CA TRP A 229 2.45 11.35 4.13
C TRP A 229 1.84 11.11 5.51
N LEU A 230 0.74 11.79 5.80
CA LEU A 230 -0.05 11.54 7.00
C LEU A 230 -1.00 10.37 6.73
N ALA A 231 -0.70 9.20 7.30
CA ALA A 231 -1.65 8.12 7.42
C ALA A 231 -2.67 8.49 8.51
N GLN A 232 -3.95 8.59 8.15
CA GLN A 232 -5.02 9.00 9.06
C GLN A 232 -5.21 7.97 10.17
N SER A 233 -5.77 8.41 11.33
CA SER A 233 -6.24 7.48 12.35
C SER A 233 -7.33 6.56 11.79
N LEU A 234 -7.20 5.27 12.07
CA LEU A 234 -8.21 4.25 11.77
C LEU A 234 -9.07 3.92 13.01
N ARG A 235 -8.86 4.61 14.13
CA ARG A 235 -9.60 4.40 15.37
C ARG A 235 -10.94 5.12 15.35
N HIS A 236 -11.88 4.59 16.13
CA HIS A 236 -13.08 5.33 16.51
C HIS A 236 -12.64 6.49 17.41
N ALA A 237 -12.57 7.69 16.85
CA ALA A 237 -12.07 8.87 17.53
C ALA A 237 -13.17 9.94 17.63
N THR A 238 -12.91 10.98 18.42
CA THR A 238 -13.79 12.14 18.56
C THR A 238 -13.99 12.96 17.28
N ARG A 239 -13.13 12.76 16.28
CA ARG A 239 -13.28 13.35 14.93
C ARG A 239 -13.62 12.25 13.92
N PRO A 240 -14.46 12.54 12.90
CA PRO A 240 -14.79 11.59 11.88
C PRO A 240 -13.53 11.02 11.22
N GLY A 241 -13.33 9.71 11.36
CA GLY A 241 -12.26 8.95 10.77
C GLY A 241 -12.82 7.67 10.12
N ALA A 242 -11.96 6.87 9.50
CA ALA A 242 -12.38 5.67 8.76
C ALA A 242 -13.18 4.67 9.63
N ALA A 243 -12.88 4.55 10.91
CA ALA A 243 -13.64 3.68 11.82
C ALA A 243 -15.11 4.10 12.02
N GLN A 244 -15.47 5.32 11.65
CA GLN A 244 -16.85 5.82 11.70
C GLN A 244 -17.58 5.73 10.35
N TRP A 245 -16.95 5.16 9.32
CA TRP A 245 -17.61 4.92 8.06
C TRP A 245 -18.49 3.66 8.12
N PRO A 246 -19.61 3.63 7.39
CA PRO A 246 -20.34 2.40 7.18
C PRO A 246 -19.45 1.29 6.64
N ARG A 247 -19.78 0.06 6.97
CA ARG A 247 -19.04 -1.13 6.50
C ARG A 247 -18.87 -1.14 4.98
N ASP A 248 -19.92 -0.83 4.24
CA ASP A 248 -19.87 -0.84 2.77
C ASP A 248 -18.96 0.27 2.20
N ASP A 249 -18.87 1.43 2.85
CA ASP A 249 -17.92 2.47 2.45
C ASP A 249 -16.46 2.02 2.66
N LEU A 250 -16.17 1.35 3.79
CA LEU A 250 -14.85 0.78 4.06
C LEU A 250 -14.49 -0.30 3.03
N VAL A 251 -15.43 -1.21 2.74
CA VAL A 251 -15.26 -2.25 1.71
C VAL A 251 -15.02 -1.61 0.34
N ALA A 252 -15.84 -0.66 -0.06
CA ALA A 252 -15.69 0.05 -1.35
C ALA A 252 -14.35 0.78 -1.45
N TYR A 253 -13.93 1.46 -0.37
CA TYR A 253 -12.64 2.16 -0.33
C TYR A 253 -11.45 1.20 -0.45
N LEU A 254 -11.45 0.10 0.29
CA LEU A 254 -10.38 -0.90 0.22
C LEU A 254 -10.37 -1.65 -1.11
N GLN A 255 -11.52 -1.86 -1.73
CA GLN A 255 -11.63 -2.58 -2.99
C GLN A 255 -11.32 -1.72 -4.21
N THR A 256 -11.74 -0.44 -4.20
CA THR A 256 -11.66 0.43 -5.39
C THR A 256 -10.83 1.69 -5.18
N GLY A 257 -10.44 2.00 -3.95
CA GLY A 257 -9.82 3.27 -3.56
C GLY A 257 -10.77 4.46 -3.59
N ARG A 258 -12.09 4.24 -3.71
CA ARG A 258 -13.07 5.33 -3.89
C ARG A 258 -14.36 5.04 -3.13
N THR A 259 -14.91 6.11 -2.56
CA THR A 259 -16.30 6.16 -2.09
C THR A 259 -17.03 7.33 -2.78
N ALA A 260 -18.29 7.55 -2.45
CA ALA A 260 -19.02 8.73 -2.91
C ALA A 260 -18.33 10.06 -2.52
N HIS A 261 -17.53 10.07 -1.43
CA HIS A 261 -17.04 11.30 -0.82
C HIS A 261 -15.51 11.41 -0.77
N THR A 262 -14.77 10.32 -0.87
CA THR A 262 -13.31 10.35 -0.73
C THR A 262 -12.62 9.38 -1.69
N ALA A 263 -11.31 9.55 -1.84
CA ALA A 263 -10.48 8.68 -2.65
C ALA A 263 -9.13 8.42 -1.98
N ALA A 264 -8.53 7.27 -2.29
CA ALA A 264 -7.16 6.94 -1.91
C ALA A 264 -6.16 7.80 -2.68
N PHE A 265 -5.07 8.15 -2.03
CA PHE A 265 -3.98 8.94 -2.58
C PHE A 265 -2.63 8.49 -2.00
N GLY A 266 -1.55 8.89 -2.67
CA GLY A 266 -0.20 8.57 -2.23
C GLY A 266 0.02 7.06 -2.03
N PRO A 267 0.73 6.63 -0.96
CA PRO A 267 1.00 5.21 -0.71
C PRO A 267 -0.25 4.35 -0.58
N MET A 268 -1.37 4.90 -0.04
CA MET A 268 -2.61 4.13 0.07
C MET A 268 -3.20 3.75 -1.29
N SER A 269 -2.96 4.53 -2.35
CA SER A 269 -3.34 4.14 -3.72
C SER A 269 -2.62 2.85 -4.15
N GLN A 270 -1.35 2.69 -3.79
CA GLN A 270 -0.57 1.49 -4.10
C GLN A 270 -1.06 0.28 -3.30
N VAL A 271 -1.38 0.46 -2.00
CA VAL A 271 -1.97 -0.60 -1.17
C VAL A 271 -3.27 -1.11 -1.78
N VAL A 272 -4.16 -0.22 -2.23
CA VAL A 272 -5.39 -0.65 -2.91
C VAL A 272 -5.07 -1.35 -4.23
N GLN A 273 -4.21 -0.77 -5.06
CA GLN A 273 -3.90 -1.29 -6.39
C GLN A 273 -3.21 -2.65 -6.36
N ASN A 274 -2.30 -2.89 -5.42
CA ASN A 274 -1.46 -4.08 -5.41
C ASN A 274 -1.93 -5.14 -4.41
N SER A 275 -2.76 -4.78 -3.44
CA SER A 275 -3.19 -5.65 -2.36
C SER A 275 -4.72 -5.72 -2.22
N THR A 276 -5.35 -4.73 -1.61
CA THR A 276 -6.70 -4.87 -1.06
C THR A 276 -7.79 -5.08 -2.11
N GLN A 277 -7.61 -4.63 -3.35
CA GLN A 277 -8.57 -4.91 -4.44
C GLN A 277 -8.75 -6.41 -4.72
N TYR A 278 -7.76 -7.24 -4.38
CA TYR A 278 -7.76 -8.68 -4.63
C TYR A 278 -8.32 -9.49 -3.44
N LEU A 279 -8.62 -8.84 -2.33
CA LEU A 279 -9.23 -9.51 -1.19
C LEU A 279 -10.69 -9.82 -1.45
N SER A 280 -11.17 -10.92 -0.90
CA SER A 280 -12.57 -11.28 -0.97
C SER A 280 -13.44 -10.25 -0.23
N ARG A 281 -14.72 -10.15 -0.63
CA ARG A 281 -15.65 -9.24 0.05
C ARG A 281 -15.85 -9.60 1.52
N GLU A 282 -15.73 -10.88 1.86
CA GLU A 282 -15.77 -11.39 3.22
C GLU A 282 -14.59 -10.90 4.04
N ASP A 283 -13.38 -10.99 3.50
CA ASP A 283 -12.15 -10.51 4.18
C ASP A 283 -12.13 -8.98 4.30
N LEU A 284 -12.57 -8.24 3.27
CA LEU A 284 -12.73 -6.78 3.36
C LEU A 284 -13.78 -6.39 4.40
N GLY A 285 -14.90 -7.14 4.49
CA GLY A 285 -15.92 -6.96 5.51
C GLY A 285 -15.39 -7.24 6.92
N ALA A 286 -14.60 -8.29 7.08
CA ALA A 286 -13.95 -8.63 8.34
C ALA A 286 -12.98 -7.52 8.79
N ILE A 287 -12.17 -6.98 7.87
CA ILE A 287 -11.32 -5.82 8.13
C ILE A 287 -12.16 -4.62 8.61
N ALA A 288 -13.28 -4.32 7.93
CA ALA A 288 -14.17 -3.23 8.30
C ALA A 288 -14.75 -3.42 9.71
N THR A 289 -15.26 -4.63 10.01
CA THR A 289 -15.81 -5.00 11.34
C THR A 289 -14.77 -4.82 12.44
N TYR A 290 -13.53 -5.24 12.20
CA TYR A 290 -12.44 -5.03 13.16
C TYR A 290 -12.12 -3.54 13.33
N LEU A 291 -11.90 -2.80 12.25
CA LEU A 291 -11.54 -1.37 12.32
C LEU A 291 -12.61 -0.53 13.02
N GLN A 292 -13.90 -0.80 12.79
CA GLN A 292 -15.00 -0.11 13.47
C GLN A 292 -15.01 -0.33 14.98
N SER A 293 -14.42 -1.42 15.46
CA SER A 293 -14.34 -1.73 16.89
C SER A 293 -13.14 -1.08 17.58
N VAL A 294 -12.10 -0.70 16.84
CA VAL A 294 -10.85 -0.18 17.44
C VAL A 294 -11.08 1.20 18.05
N GLY A 295 -11.01 1.28 19.37
CA GLY A 295 -11.25 2.51 20.12
C GLY A 295 -12.72 2.91 20.24
N ALA A 296 -13.65 2.07 19.79
CA ALA A 296 -15.08 2.29 20.01
C ALA A 296 -15.45 2.06 21.49
N PRO A 297 -16.40 2.83 22.03
CA PRO A 297 -16.99 2.53 23.34
C PRO A 297 -17.59 1.12 23.35
N ALA A 298 -17.56 0.46 24.51
CA ALA A 298 -18.19 -0.85 24.66
C ALA A 298 -19.69 -0.77 24.29
N GLY A 299 -20.16 -1.69 23.43
CA GLY A 299 -21.54 -1.70 22.97
C GLY A 299 -21.93 -0.62 21.95
N ALA A 300 -20.98 0.17 21.45
CA ALA A 300 -21.26 1.16 20.42
C ALA A 300 -21.86 0.47 19.17
N PRO A 301 -22.95 1.01 18.60
CA PRO A 301 -23.54 0.46 17.38
C PRO A 301 -22.59 0.68 16.19
N ALA A 302 -22.66 -0.23 15.21
CA ALA A 302 -21.92 -0.05 13.96
C ALA A 302 -22.42 1.22 13.23
N PRO A 303 -21.51 2.02 12.65
CA PRO A 303 -21.88 3.20 11.87
C PRO A 303 -22.75 2.82 10.66
N THR A 304 -23.88 3.51 10.50
CA THR A 304 -24.80 3.30 9.37
C THR A 304 -24.76 4.42 8.34
N VAL A 305 -24.26 5.59 8.73
CA VAL A 305 -24.16 6.78 7.87
C VAL A 305 -22.73 7.32 7.93
N ASN A 306 -22.18 7.65 6.76
CA ASN A 306 -20.87 8.29 6.70
C ASN A 306 -20.96 9.72 7.25
N PRO A 307 -20.18 10.10 8.28
CA PRO A 307 -20.23 11.44 8.87
C PRO A 307 -19.97 12.57 7.84
N GLN A 308 -19.19 12.30 6.81
CA GLN A 308 -18.91 13.25 5.74
C GLN A 308 -20.15 13.54 4.88
N ALA A 309 -21.08 12.59 4.74
CA ALA A 309 -22.27 12.73 3.88
C ALA A 309 -23.13 13.93 4.28
N ALA A 310 -23.37 14.16 5.57
CA ALA A 310 -24.14 15.29 6.07
C ALA A 310 -23.46 16.63 5.75
N VAL A 311 -22.12 16.71 5.91
CA VAL A 311 -21.36 17.93 5.58
C VAL A 311 -21.39 18.20 4.08
N VAL A 312 -21.26 17.17 3.24
CA VAL A 312 -21.35 17.29 1.77
C VAL A 312 -22.75 17.77 1.35
N ALA A 313 -23.81 17.24 1.94
CA ALA A 313 -25.18 17.67 1.65
C ALA A 313 -25.42 19.16 1.97
N ALA A 314 -24.88 19.66 3.09
CA ALA A 314 -24.99 21.05 3.49
C ALA A 314 -24.08 22.01 2.70
N ALA A 315 -23.01 21.51 2.12
CA ALA A 315 -21.95 22.31 1.49
C ALA A 315 -22.45 23.16 0.31
N ALA A 316 -23.45 22.67 -0.44
CA ALA A 316 -24.01 23.34 -1.59
C ALA A 316 -24.69 24.68 -1.23
N GLN A 317 -25.20 24.81 0.00
CA GLN A 317 -25.84 26.02 0.53
C GLN A 317 -24.90 26.93 1.32
N SER A 318 -23.63 26.57 1.43
CA SER A 318 -22.64 27.34 2.19
C SER A 318 -22.40 28.73 1.56
N PRO A 319 -22.05 29.75 2.36
CA PRO A 319 -21.67 31.07 1.86
C PRO A 319 -20.53 31.02 0.84
N ALA A 320 -19.53 30.14 1.08
CA ALA A 320 -18.42 29.95 0.16
C ALA A 320 -18.90 29.43 -1.22
N ALA A 321 -19.84 28.49 -1.24
CA ALA A 321 -20.40 27.96 -2.48
C ALA A 321 -21.16 29.04 -3.26
N SER A 322 -21.91 29.88 -2.57
CA SER A 322 -22.68 31.00 -3.19
C SER A 322 -21.74 32.03 -3.80
N LYS A 323 -20.72 32.49 -3.05
CA LYS A 323 -19.71 33.44 -3.54
C LYS A 323 -18.94 32.91 -4.74
N LEU A 324 -18.54 31.64 -4.71
CA LEU A 324 -17.83 30.99 -5.82
C LEU A 324 -18.70 30.88 -7.08
N ARG A 325 -19.99 30.55 -6.95
CA ARG A 325 -20.93 30.54 -8.10
C ARG A 325 -21.17 31.92 -8.70
N ALA A 326 -21.27 32.95 -7.86
CA ALA A 326 -21.47 34.32 -8.29
C ALA A 326 -20.17 34.97 -8.81
N GLY A 327 -19.00 34.36 -8.64
CA GLY A 327 -17.73 35.01 -8.96
C GLY A 327 -17.36 36.17 -8.03
N THR A 328 -18.03 36.30 -6.89
CA THR A 328 -17.86 37.42 -5.93
C THR A 328 -16.96 37.01 -4.75
N VAL A 329 -15.92 36.19 -5.03
CA VAL A 329 -15.00 35.73 -4.01
C VAL A 329 -14.00 36.81 -3.57
N GLU A 330 -13.74 36.84 -2.28
CA GLU A 330 -12.76 37.74 -1.67
C GLU A 330 -11.55 36.95 -1.19
N GLY A 331 -10.38 37.56 -1.31
CA GLY A 331 -9.10 36.97 -0.88
C GLY A 331 -8.42 36.08 -1.93
N ALA A 332 -7.09 36.14 -1.91
CA ALA A 332 -6.24 35.45 -2.89
C ALA A 332 -6.48 33.95 -2.94
N GLY A 333 -6.64 33.28 -1.79
CA GLY A 333 -6.85 31.83 -1.72
C GLY A 333 -8.13 31.36 -2.40
N ALA A 334 -9.24 32.12 -2.27
CA ALA A 334 -10.51 31.81 -2.94
C ALA A 334 -10.40 32.01 -4.47
N MET A 335 -9.65 33.03 -4.92
CA MET A 335 -9.36 33.24 -6.34
C MET A 335 -8.49 32.13 -6.91
N VAL A 336 -7.46 31.66 -6.18
CA VAL A 336 -6.66 30.51 -6.59
C VAL A 336 -7.54 29.26 -6.73
N TYR A 337 -8.48 29.04 -5.81
CA TYR A 337 -9.42 27.94 -5.89
C TYR A 337 -10.31 28.03 -7.14
N LEU A 338 -10.92 29.20 -7.37
CA LEU A 338 -11.81 29.44 -8.50
C LEU A 338 -11.12 29.13 -9.83
N ASN A 339 -9.87 29.58 -9.97
CA ASN A 339 -9.12 29.49 -11.22
C ASN A 339 -8.48 28.09 -11.47
N ASN A 340 -8.25 27.27 -10.43
CA ASN A 340 -7.47 26.04 -10.57
C ASN A 340 -8.19 24.77 -10.10
N CYS A 341 -9.16 24.87 -9.20
CA CYS A 341 -9.71 23.72 -8.49
C CYS A 341 -11.22 23.53 -8.73
N ASN A 342 -11.92 24.64 -8.98
CA ASN A 342 -13.39 24.70 -9.05
C ASN A 342 -13.98 23.80 -10.14
N ALA A 343 -13.30 23.62 -11.27
CA ALA A 343 -13.79 22.81 -12.39
C ALA A 343 -14.02 21.33 -11.97
N CYS A 344 -13.14 20.75 -11.16
CA CYS A 344 -13.24 19.38 -10.68
C CYS A 344 -13.97 19.28 -9.34
N HIS A 345 -13.60 20.14 -8.37
CA HIS A 345 -14.13 20.07 -7.01
C HIS A 345 -15.43 20.87 -6.80
N ARG A 346 -15.88 21.57 -7.82
CA ARG A 346 -17.10 22.42 -7.86
C ARG A 346 -17.08 23.57 -6.86
N SER A 347 -17.92 24.58 -7.10
CA SER A 347 -18.07 25.71 -6.18
C SER A 347 -18.56 25.30 -4.79
N SER A 348 -19.26 24.18 -4.69
CA SER A 348 -19.74 23.60 -3.43
C SER A 348 -18.70 22.79 -2.67
N GLY A 349 -17.53 22.51 -3.26
CA GLY A 349 -16.55 21.60 -2.65
C GLY A 349 -17.03 20.15 -2.55
N THR A 350 -18.12 19.78 -3.23
CA THR A 350 -18.70 18.42 -3.17
C THR A 350 -18.07 17.43 -4.14
N GLY A 351 -17.28 17.93 -5.09
CA GLY A 351 -16.69 17.08 -6.13
C GLY A 351 -17.72 16.40 -7.03
N ALA A 352 -17.42 15.21 -7.48
CA ALA A 352 -18.33 14.32 -8.22
C ALA A 352 -18.13 12.90 -7.73
N ASP A 353 -19.22 12.24 -7.38
CA ASP A 353 -19.20 10.91 -6.79
C ASP A 353 -18.28 9.94 -7.53
N THR A 354 -17.38 9.30 -6.81
CA THR A 354 -16.40 8.33 -7.31
C THR A 354 -15.42 8.83 -8.38
N VAL A 355 -15.53 10.09 -8.83
CA VAL A 355 -14.67 10.71 -9.87
C VAL A 355 -13.77 11.78 -9.25
N PHE A 356 -14.35 12.78 -8.59
CA PHE A 356 -13.61 13.84 -7.91
C PHE A 356 -13.99 13.87 -6.43
N PRO A 357 -13.06 13.62 -5.51
CA PRO A 357 -13.38 13.55 -4.09
C PRO A 357 -13.94 14.86 -3.58
N ALA A 358 -14.90 14.78 -2.65
CA ALA A 358 -15.40 15.94 -1.96
C ALA A 358 -14.30 16.55 -1.07
N LEU A 359 -14.23 17.88 -1.05
CA LEU A 359 -13.38 18.64 -0.11
C LEU A 359 -14.16 18.95 1.18
N ALA A 360 -15.49 19.09 1.08
CA ALA A 360 -16.37 19.29 2.22
C ALA A 360 -16.33 18.10 3.17
N GLY A 361 -16.06 18.34 4.45
CA GLY A 361 -16.02 17.32 5.49
C GLY A 361 -14.90 16.27 5.36
N ASN A 362 -14.00 16.41 4.39
CA ASN A 362 -12.95 15.42 4.13
C ASN A 362 -11.95 15.38 5.29
N SER A 363 -11.63 14.17 5.76
CA SER A 363 -10.73 13.96 6.91
C SER A 363 -9.31 14.46 6.65
N VAL A 364 -8.83 14.41 5.41
CA VAL A 364 -7.49 14.93 5.03
C VAL A 364 -7.48 16.46 5.08
N ILE A 365 -8.55 17.11 4.63
CA ILE A 365 -8.72 18.57 4.71
C ILE A 365 -8.76 19.03 6.16
N ASN A 366 -9.49 18.28 7.00
CA ASN A 366 -9.68 18.58 8.42
C ASN A 366 -8.57 18.03 9.33
N ALA A 367 -7.55 17.37 8.78
CA ALA A 367 -6.43 16.87 9.55
C ALA A 367 -5.67 18.01 10.26
N LYS A 368 -5.20 17.76 11.49
CA LYS A 368 -4.40 18.73 12.23
C LYS A 368 -3.10 19.07 11.49
N ASP A 369 -2.46 18.05 10.91
CA ASP A 369 -1.24 18.18 10.10
C ASP A 369 -1.63 18.28 8.61
N PRO A 370 -1.34 19.40 7.93
CA PRO A 370 -1.69 19.59 6.52
C PRO A 370 -0.67 19.02 5.53
N THR A 371 0.36 18.30 5.97
CA THR A 371 1.49 17.87 5.12
C THR A 371 1.03 17.10 3.89
N SER A 372 0.15 16.10 4.03
CA SER A 372 -0.39 15.35 2.88
C SER A 372 -1.17 16.24 1.93
N LEU A 373 -1.97 17.17 2.45
CA LEU A 373 -2.77 18.08 1.65
C LEU A 373 -1.88 19.04 0.85
N ILE A 374 -0.84 19.62 1.47
CA ILE A 374 0.17 20.45 0.80
C ILE A 374 0.86 19.63 -0.31
N ARG A 375 1.26 18.40 -0.01
CA ARG A 375 1.95 17.51 -0.95
C ARG A 375 1.08 17.20 -2.17
N ILE A 376 -0.20 16.89 -1.97
CA ILE A 376 -1.16 16.64 -3.05
C ILE A 376 -1.29 17.85 -3.97
N VAL A 377 -1.38 19.06 -3.42
CA VAL A 377 -1.47 20.27 -4.25
C VAL A 377 -0.17 20.54 -5.00
N LEU A 378 0.98 20.38 -4.36
CA LEU A 378 2.28 20.65 -5.00
C LEU A 378 2.65 19.61 -6.06
N ALA A 379 2.52 18.33 -5.76
CA ALA A 379 3.03 17.22 -6.58
C ALA A 379 1.94 16.49 -7.37
N GLY A 380 0.68 16.71 -7.05
CA GLY A 380 -0.42 15.90 -7.57
C GLY A 380 -0.57 14.55 -6.87
N SER A 381 -1.56 13.79 -7.28
CA SER A 381 -1.77 12.42 -6.84
C SER A 381 -2.67 11.67 -7.83
N ALA A 382 -2.44 10.38 -7.99
CA ALA A 382 -3.31 9.50 -8.78
C ALA A 382 -4.10 8.56 -7.85
N MET A 383 -5.34 8.32 -8.21
CA MET A 383 -6.16 7.25 -7.62
C MET A 383 -5.64 5.89 -8.10
N PRO A 384 -5.91 4.81 -7.37
CA PRO A 384 -5.53 3.48 -7.83
C PRO A 384 -6.25 3.10 -9.12
N SER A 385 -5.57 2.35 -9.98
CA SER A 385 -6.18 1.56 -11.04
C SER A 385 -6.56 0.20 -10.47
N THR A 386 -7.81 -0.19 -10.55
CA THR A 386 -8.31 -1.47 -10.04
C THR A 386 -9.13 -2.17 -11.11
N GLU A 387 -9.33 -3.49 -10.96
CA GLU A 387 -10.15 -4.27 -11.91
C GLU A 387 -11.57 -3.69 -12.06
N GLN A 388 -12.16 -3.21 -10.97
CA GLN A 388 -13.49 -2.58 -10.98
C GLN A 388 -13.47 -1.12 -11.43
N ARG A 389 -12.35 -0.43 -11.31
CA ARG A 389 -12.15 0.98 -11.65
C ARG A 389 -10.80 1.17 -12.36
N PRO A 390 -10.67 0.75 -13.61
CA PRO A 390 -9.38 0.75 -14.32
C PRO A 390 -8.84 2.15 -14.62
N ALA A 391 -9.69 3.18 -14.68
CA ALA A 391 -9.22 4.55 -14.90
C ALA A 391 -8.57 5.13 -13.64
N ALA A 392 -7.24 5.28 -13.65
CA ALA A 392 -6.48 5.97 -12.62
C ALA A 392 -6.62 7.49 -12.80
N LEU A 393 -7.70 8.07 -12.25
CA LEU A 393 -7.90 9.53 -12.32
C LEU A 393 -6.83 10.23 -11.49
N ALA A 394 -6.23 11.27 -12.05
CA ALA A 394 -5.16 12.01 -11.41
C ALA A 394 -5.53 13.48 -11.15
N MET A 395 -5.22 13.97 -9.97
CA MET A 395 -5.14 15.40 -9.68
C MET A 395 -3.76 15.89 -10.11
N PRO A 396 -3.65 16.89 -10.99
CA PRO A 396 -2.37 17.43 -11.40
C PRO A 396 -1.64 18.14 -10.24
N GLY A 397 -0.32 18.16 -10.27
CA GLY A 397 0.47 18.99 -9.36
C GLY A 397 0.53 20.45 -9.83
N PHE A 398 0.42 21.37 -8.90
CA PHE A 398 0.45 22.81 -9.15
C PHE A 398 1.73 23.50 -8.65
N GLY A 399 2.69 22.73 -8.12
CA GLY A 399 3.94 23.25 -7.56
C GLY A 399 4.79 24.03 -8.54
N TRP A 400 4.65 23.83 -9.86
CA TRP A 400 5.35 24.53 -10.91
C TRP A 400 4.81 25.93 -11.20
N ARG A 401 3.55 26.23 -10.79
CA ARG A 401 2.90 27.52 -11.10
C ARG A 401 2.40 28.30 -9.88
N LEU A 402 2.14 27.63 -8.74
CA LEU A 402 1.68 28.29 -7.52
C LEU A 402 2.86 28.53 -6.57
N THR A 403 2.94 29.76 -6.07
CA THR A 403 3.89 30.14 -5.02
C THR A 403 3.51 29.52 -3.68
N ASP A 404 4.38 29.63 -2.68
CA ASP A 404 4.09 29.15 -1.33
C ASP A 404 2.95 29.92 -0.69
N ASP A 405 2.84 31.23 -0.97
CA ASP A 405 1.75 32.09 -0.53
C ASP A 405 0.42 31.69 -1.19
N ASP A 406 0.42 31.41 -2.50
CA ASP A 406 -0.77 30.95 -3.23
C ASP A 406 -1.30 29.64 -2.64
N VAL A 407 -0.43 28.68 -2.41
CA VAL A 407 -0.79 27.36 -1.84
C VAL A 407 -1.27 27.52 -0.40
N ALA A 408 -0.62 28.33 0.42
CA ALA A 408 -1.02 28.58 1.79
C ALA A 408 -2.40 29.26 1.85
N GLY A 409 -2.63 30.27 1.02
CA GLY A 409 -3.93 30.94 0.89
C GLY A 409 -5.03 29.99 0.40
N LEU A 410 -4.77 29.24 -0.66
CA LEU A 410 -5.67 28.21 -1.19
C LEU A 410 -6.08 27.20 -0.11
N LEU A 411 -5.10 26.63 0.58
CA LEU A 411 -5.37 25.61 1.57
C LEU A 411 -6.05 26.14 2.81
N SER A 412 -5.73 27.37 3.24
CA SER A 412 -6.45 28.05 4.32
C SER A 412 -7.93 28.27 3.95
N PHE A 413 -8.22 28.69 2.71
CA PHE A 413 -9.58 28.81 2.20
C PHE A 413 -10.32 27.47 2.20
N VAL A 414 -9.72 26.41 1.64
CA VAL A 414 -10.34 25.06 1.56
C VAL A 414 -10.62 24.50 2.95
N ARG A 415 -9.71 24.72 3.90
CA ARG A 415 -9.78 24.19 5.27
C ARG A 415 -10.82 24.89 6.16
N THR A 416 -11.32 26.04 5.74
CA THR A 416 -12.35 26.82 6.46
C THR A 416 -13.67 26.96 5.69
N SER A 417 -13.76 26.40 4.48
CA SER A 417 -14.96 26.48 3.63
C SER A 417 -15.82 25.22 3.74
N TRP A 418 -17.06 25.30 3.31
CA TRP A 418 -18.01 24.20 3.16
C TRP A 418 -18.21 23.34 4.42
N GLY A 419 -18.15 23.96 5.59
CA GLY A 419 -18.28 23.26 6.89
C GLY A 419 -16.99 22.62 7.40
N ASN A 420 -15.85 22.79 6.71
CA ASN A 420 -14.54 22.43 7.24
C ASN A 420 -14.14 23.35 8.39
N GLN A 421 -13.47 22.80 9.41
CA GLN A 421 -13.12 23.52 10.66
C GLN A 421 -11.66 23.26 11.03
N ALA A 422 -10.74 23.42 10.08
CA ALA A 422 -9.32 23.24 10.32
C ALA A 422 -8.57 24.57 10.33
N GLY A 423 -7.42 24.59 11.00
CA GLY A 423 -6.60 25.82 11.07
C GLY A 423 -5.95 26.19 9.72
N PRO A 424 -5.49 27.43 9.59
CA PRO A 424 -4.83 27.92 8.37
C PRO A 424 -3.51 27.21 8.12
N VAL A 425 -3.03 27.31 6.89
CA VAL A 425 -1.71 26.83 6.46
C VAL A 425 -0.81 28.05 6.23
N SER A 426 0.42 28.00 6.73
CA SER A 426 1.39 29.07 6.53
C SER A 426 2.29 28.81 5.30
N PRO A 427 2.82 29.86 4.65
CA PRO A 427 3.79 29.71 3.55
C PRO A 427 5.04 28.93 3.97
N ALA A 428 5.49 29.06 5.23
CA ALA A 428 6.62 28.30 5.76
C ALA A 428 6.37 26.78 5.80
N GLN A 429 5.12 26.34 6.11
CA GLN A 429 4.75 24.94 6.03
C GLN A 429 4.80 24.44 4.57
N VAL A 430 4.33 25.24 3.62
CA VAL A 430 4.37 24.91 2.19
C VAL A 430 5.80 24.80 1.70
N ALA A 431 6.67 25.78 2.00
CA ALA A 431 8.09 25.79 1.64
C ALA A 431 8.82 24.56 2.19
N LYS A 432 8.54 24.18 3.44
CA LYS A 432 9.11 22.96 4.06
C LYS A 432 8.76 21.71 3.25
N VAL A 433 7.49 21.55 2.87
CA VAL A 433 7.04 20.38 2.10
C VAL A 433 7.62 20.45 0.68
N ARG A 434 7.59 21.60 0.01
CA ARG A 434 8.16 21.77 -1.33
C ARG A 434 9.64 21.38 -1.38
N LYS A 435 10.43 21.79 -0.40
CA LYS A 435 11.86 21.43 -0.29
C LYS A 435 12.08 19.92 -0.12
N ALA A 436 11.15 19.25 0.53
CA ALA A 436 11.23 17.80 0.78
C ALA A 436 10.73 16.95 -0.40
N LEU A 437 10.05 17.56 -1.38
CA LEU A 437 9.61 16.83 -2.57
C LEU A 437 10.81 16.54 -3.49
N PRO A 438 10.81 15.36 -4.18
CA PRO A 438 11.75 15.14 -5.28
C PRO A 438 11.64 16.27 -6.29
N ALA A 439 12.76 16.67 -6.91
CA ALA A 439 12.71 17.63 -8.00
C ALA A 439 11.67 17.18 -9.04
N ALA A 440 10.74 18.08 -9.39
CA ALA A 440 9.71 17.78 -10.36
C ALA A 440 10.39 17.34 -11.67
N ALA A 441 9.98 16.20 -12.22
CA ALA A 441 10.34 15.87 -13.58
C ALA A 441 9.94 17.04 -14.49
N PRO A 442 10.80 17.47 -15.43
CA PRO A 442 10.45 18.56 -16.34
C PRO A 442 9.11 18.25 -17.01
N ALA A 443 8.24 19.26 -17.09
CA ALA A 443 6.95 19.11 -17.76
C ALA A 443 7.17 18.49 -19.15
N PRO A 444 6.34 17.52 -19.57
CA PRO A 444 6.44 16.96 -20.91
C PRO A 444 6.35 18.13 -21.90
N SER A 445 7.35 18.22 -22.78
CA SER A 445 7.36 19.23 -23.85
C SER A 445 6.04 19.12 -24.62
N PRO A 446 5.35 20.21 -24.93
CA PRO A 446 4.14 20.13 -25.74
C PRO A 446 4.49 19.42 -27.06
N PRO A 447 3.60 18.54 -27.56
CA PRO A 447 3.85 17.86 -28.82
C PRO A 447 4.15 18.90 -29.88
N GLY A 448 5.33 18.78 -30.50
CA GLY A 448 5.75 19.70 -31.53
C GLY A 448 4.66 19.82 -32.58
N ARG A 449 4.13 21.01 -32.82
CA ARG A 449 3.27 21.28 -33.97
C ARG A 449 4.15 21.02 -35.20
N SER A 450 3.92 19.89 -35.84
CA SER A 450 4.36 19.71 -37.22
C SER A 450 3.69 20.84 -38.01
N ARG A 451 4.49 21.81 -38.43
CA ARG A 451 4.04 22.80 -39.43
C ARG A 451 3.73 22.02 -40.72
N PRO A 452 2.61 22.39 -41.39
CA PRO A 452 2.26 21.81 -42.69
C PRO A 452 3.30 22.12 -43.76
#